data_5afae56d9c64620a8c7d22d15a5c8710
#
_entry.id   5afae56d9c64620a8c7d22d15a5c8710
#
_cell.length_a   1.000
_cell.length_b   1.000
_cell.length_c   1.000
_cell.angle_alpha   90.00
_cell.angle_beta   90.00
_cell.angle_gamma   90.00
#
_symmetry.space_group_name_H-M   'P 1'
#
loop_
_entity.id
_entity.type
_entity.pdbx_description
1 polymer ?
#
loop_
_entity_poly.entity_id
_entity_poly.type
_entity_poly.pdbx_seq_one_letter_code
_entity_poly.pdbx_strand_id
1 'polypeptide(L)'
;MNELFSIAGKVAVITGAGGVLGGNIAQHFVQQGAKVVAIDIRQEQLDNRVAELKQYGNDVIGIIGNVLDIASLEKVAEEVVAKWGQIDILLNIAGGNMPGATLEPEQHFYDMDISCWEKVTNLNMNGTVYPSMIFGKVMAKQKKGCIINVSSMAA
;
A
#
# COMPACT_ATOMS: atom_id res chain seq x y z
N MET A 1 13.16 10.22 -21.92
CA MET A 1 12.30 10.57 -20.78
C MET A 1 13.09 11.50 -19.87
N ASN A 2 12.49 12.55 -19.34
CA ASN A 2 13.24 13.53 -18.54
C ASN A 2 13.70 12.85 -17.24
N GLU A 3 15.01 12.77 -16.98
CA GLU A 3 15.59 12.07 -15.81
C GLU A 3 15.03 12.56 -14.47
N LEU A 4 14.55 13.81 -14.44
CA LEU A 4 13.97 14.44 -13.24
C LEU A 4 12.76 13.68 -12.67
N PHE A 5 11.99 13.00 -13.51
CA PHE A 5 10.79 12.25 -13.11
C PHE A 5 10.98 10.74 -13.19
N SER A 6 12.20 10.26 -13.40
CA SER A 6 12.48 8.84 -13.49
C SER A 6 12.37 8.15 -12.12
N ILE A 7 11.63 7.04 -12.09
CA ILE A 7 11.56 6.12 -10.95
C ILE A 7 12.36 4.84 -11.18
N ALA A 8 13.10 4.75 -12.27
CA ALA A 8 13.93 3.58 -12.59
C ALA A 8 14.94 3.30 -11.46
N GLY A 9 15.00 2.05 -11.02
CA GLY A 9 15.84 1.59 -9.92
C GLY A 9 15.37 2.00 -8.51
N LYS A 10 14.30 2.81 -8.37
CA LYS A 10 13.71 3.16 -7.08
C LYS A 10 12.99 1.96 -6.47
N VAL A 11 13.05 1.84 -5.15
CA VAL A 11 12.31 0.83 -4.39
C VAL A 11 10.99 1.42 -3.93
N ALA A 12 9.89 0.89 -4.44
CA ALA A 12 8.53 1.33 -4.14
C ALA A 12 7.77 0.26 -3.36
N VAL A 13 7.29 0.62 -2.18
CA VAL A 13 6.41 -0.20 -1.34
C VAL A 13 4.98 0.25 -1.57
N ILE A 14 4.09 -0.68 -1.92
CA ILE A 14 2.69 -0.40 -2.26
C ILE A 14 1.78 -1.26 -1.39
N THR A 15 1.03 -0.64 -0.49
CA THR A 15 0.03 -1.34 0.34
C THR A 15 -1.27 -1.52 -0.44
N GLY A 16 -2.02 -2.61 -0.19
CA GLY A 16 -3.23 -2.94 -0.94
C GLY A 16 -2.97 -3.26 -2.42
N ALA A 17 -1.78 -3.75 -2.74
CA ALA A 17 -1.36 -4.02 -4.11
C ALA A 17 -2.12 -5.17 -4.79
N GLY A 18 -2.74 -6.07 -4.03
CA GLY A 18 -3.65 -7.10 -4.55
C GLY A 18 -4.95 -6.54 -5.12
N GLY A 19 -5.34 -5.31 -4.73
CA GLY A 19 -6.51 -4.61 -5.24
C GLY A 19 -6.33 -4.03 -6.64
N VAL A 20 -7.42 -3.49 -7.20
CA VAL A 20 -7.42 -2.95 -8.58
C VAL A 20 -6.51 -1.73 -8.69
N LEU A 21 -6.70 -0.73 -7.83
CA LEU A 21 -5.93 0.52 -7.90
C LEU A 21 -4.44 0.28 -7.61
N GLY A 22 -4.15 -0.40 -6.49
CA GLY A 22 -2.77 -0.71 -6.10
C GLY A 22 -2.04 -1.55 -7.14
N GLY A 23 -2.72 -2.55 -7.71
CA GLY A 23 -2.18 -3.39 -8.75
C GLY A 23 -1.86 -2.65 -10.05
N ASN A 24 -2.76 -1.76 -10.50
CA ASN A 24 -2.53 -0.97 -11.71
C ASN A 24 -1.35 0.00 -11.54
N ILE A 25 -1.25 0.66 -10.38
CA ILE A 25 -0.11 1.54 -10.09
C ILE A 25 1.18 0.72 -10.02
N ALA A 26 1.16 -0.43 -9.34
CA ALA A 26 2.30 -1.32 -9.26
C ALA A 26 2.80 -1.74 -10.65
N GLN A 27 1.88 -2.10 -11.57
CA GLN A 27 2.23 -2.44 -12.95
C GLN A 27 2.96 -1.29 -13.66
N HIS A 28 2.45 -0.07 -13.57
CA HIS A 28 3.10 1.09 -14.19
C HIS A 28 4.49 1.35 -13.59
N PHE A 29 4.65 1.15 -12.28
CA PHE A 29 5.94 1.29 -11.61
C PHE A 29 6.96 0.27 -12.13
N VAL A 30 6.55 -1.00 -12.27
CA VAL A 30 7.41 -2.05 -12.86
C VAL A 30 7.79 -1.69 -14.29
N GLN A 31 6.84 -1.25 -15.12
CA GLN A 31 7.09 -0.84 -16.50
C GLN A 31 8.05 0.35 -16.61
N GLN A 32 8.10 1.23 -15.61
CA GLN A 32 9.05 2.33 -15.51
C GLN A 32 10.38 1.93 -14.86
N GLY A 33 10.62 0.65 -14.61
CA GLY A 33 11.87 0.12 -14.09
C GLY A 33 12.06 0.31 -12.58
N ALA A 34 11.01 0.56 -11.82
CA ALA A 34 11.07 0.55 -10.36
C ALA A 34 11.10 -0.90 -9.83
N LYS A 35 11.72 -1.09 -8.67
CA LYS A 35 11.64 -2.30 -7.87
C LYS A 35 10.39 -2.22 -7.00
N VAL A 36 9.49 -3.18 -7.12
CA VAL A 36 8.16 -3.10 -6.49
C VAL A 36 7.99 -4.15 -5.40
N VAL A 37 7.62 -3.67 -4.21
CA VAL A 37 7.13 -4.48 -3.10
C VAL A 37 5.62 -4.36 -3.07
N ALA A 38 4.93 -5.42 -3.46
CA ALA A 38 3.49 -5.52 -3.35
C ALA A 38 3.12 -6.06 -1.96
N ILE A 39 2.32 -5.31 -1.20
CA ILE A 39 1.82 -5.73 0.12
C ILE A 39 0.31 -5.87 0.04
N ASP A 40 -0.20 -7.01 0.50
CA ASP A 40 -1.63 -7.23 0.75
C ASP A 40 -1.79 -8.21 1.92
N ILE A 41 -2.97 -8.22 2.53
CA ILE A 41 -3.31 -9.18 3.58
C ILE A 41 -3.82 -10.52 3.01
N ARG A 42 -4.20 -10.54 1.74
CA ARG A 42 -4.83 -11.70 1.07
C ARG A 42 -3.81 -12.40 0.18
N GLN A 43 -3.39 -13.59 0.60
CA GLN A 43 -2.34 -14.38 -0.07
C GLN A 43 -2.64 -14.62 -1.56
N GLU A 44 -3.80 -15.19 -1.88
CA GLU A 44 -4.15 -15.56 -3.25
C GLU A 44 -4.13 -14.36 -4.21
N GLN A 45 -4.68 -13.23 -3.76
CA GLN A 45 -4.72 -12.01 -4.58
C GLN A 45 -3.32 -11.41 -4.77
N LEU A 46 -2.48 -11.50 -3.74
CA LEU A 46 -1.10 -11.05 -3.82
C LEU A 46 -0.29 -11.92 -4.78
N ASP A 47 -0.42 -13.24 -4.69
CA ASP A 47 0.29 -14.18 -5.55
C ASP A 47 -0.08 -14.00 -7.02
N ASN A 48 -1.38 -13.87 -7.32
CA ASN A 48 -1.87 -13.57 -8.65
C ASN A 48 -1.31 -12.24 -9.17
N ARG A 49 -1.32 -11.20 -8.33
CA ARG A 49 -0.79 -9.89 -8.69
C ARG A 49 0.71 -9.93 -8.98
N VAL A 50 1.49 -10.60 -8.15
CA VAL A 50 2.93 -10.76 -8.36
C VAL A 50 3.24 -11.51 -9.65
N ALA A 51 2.47 -12.56 -9.97
CA ALA A 51 2.61 -13.28 -11.23
C ALA A 51 2.33 -12.39 -12.45
N GLU A 52 1.30 -11.55 -12.39
CA GLU A 52 1.01 -10.56 -13.43
C GLU A 52 2.12 -9.52 -13.57
N LEU A 53 2.57 -8.94 -12.46
CA LEU A 53 3.60 -7.90 -12.45
C LEU A 53 4.93 -8.39 -13.02
N LYS A 54 5.30 -9.63 -12.76
CA LYS A 54 6.53 -10.26 -13.28
C LYS A 54 6.55 -10.39 -14.80
N GLN A 55 5.42 -10.27 -15.48
CA GLN A 55 5.40 -10.22 -16.95
C GLN A 55 5.99 -8.91 -17.51
N TYR A 56 6.05 -7.86 -16.68
CA TYR A 56 6.56 -6.54 -17.06
C TYR A 56 7.96 -6.24 -16.54
N GLY A 57 8.45 -7.02 -15.55
CA GLY A 57 9.80 -6.87 -15.01
C GLY A 57 10.05 -7.83 -13.85
N ASN A 58 11.33 -8.11 -13.58
CA ASN A 58 11.72 -9.15 -12.61
C ASN A 58 11.90 -8.62 -11.17
N ASP A 59 12.02 -7.31 -10.99
CA ASP A 59 12.24 -6.69 -9.68
C ASP A 59 10.92 -6.48 -8.92
N VAL A 60 10.17 -7.57 -8.73
CA VAL A 60 8.89 -7.58 -8.02
C VAL A 60 8.91 -8.65 -6.94
N ILE A 61 8.50 -8.28 -5.73
CA ILE A 61 8.21 -9.21 -4.64
C ILE A 61 6.85 -8.93 -4.03
N GLY A 62 6.17 -10.00 -3.61
CA GLY A 62 4.96 -9.91 -2.79
C GLY A 62 5.29 -10.31 -1.36
N ILE A 63 4.84 -9.52 -0.41
CA ILE A 63 5.00 -9.82 1.01
C ILE A 63 3.64 -9.67 1.68
N ILE A 64 3.19 -10.71 2.38
CA ILE A 64 1.99 -10.61 3.21
C ILE A 64 2.24 -9.62 4.33
N GLY A 65 1.36 -8.62 4.42
CA GLY A 65 1.46 -7.59 5.45
C GLY A 65 0.10 -7.03 5.83
N ASN A 66 -0.13 -6.91 7.13
CA ASN A 66 -1.30 -6.24 7.66
C ASN A 66 -0.93 -4.80 8.04
N VAL A 67 -1.56 -3.83 7.38
CA VAL A 67 -1.31 -2.40 7.60
C VAL A 67 -1.73 -1.92 9.00
N LEU A 68 -2.52 -2.71 9.71
CA LEU A 68 -2.91 -2.45 11.10
C LEU A 68 -2.02 -3.17 12.14
N ASP A 69 -1.02 -3.92 11.70
CA ASP A 69 -0.09 -4.65 12.57
C ASP A 69 1.32 -4.11 12.39
N ILE A 70 1.79 -3.38 13.40
CA ILE A 70 3.13 -2.76 13.40
C ILE A 70 4.23 -3.82 13.27
N ALA A 71 4.13 -4.94 13.98
CA ALA A 71 5.15 -6.00 13.92
C ALA A 71 5.21 -6.65 12.53
N SER A 72 4.05 -6.80 11.86
CA SER A 72 3.98 -7.25 10.47
C SER A 72 4.71 -6.27 9.54
N LEU A 73 4.46 -4.97 9.69
CA LEU A 73 5.09 -3.93 8.87
C LEU A 73 6.60 -3.81 9.11
N GLU A 74 7.05 -3.98 10.35
CA GLU A 74 8.48 -3.98 10.68
C GLU A 74 9.22 -5.13 9.98
N LYS A 75 8.66 -6.34 9.98
CA LYS A 75 9.21 -7.50 9.23
C LYS A 75 9.29 -7.21 7.73
N VAL A 76 8.24 -6.62 7.16
CA VAL A 76 8.26 -6.22 5.74
C VAL A 76 9.39 -5.22 5.48
N ALA A 77 9.55 -4.20 6.33
CA ALA A 77 10.59 -3.20 6.16
C ALA A 77 12.00 -3.83 6.25
N GLU A 78 12.22 -4.74 7.19
CA GLU A 78 13.48 -5.48 7.33
C GLU A 78 13.79 -6.31 6.08
N GLU A 79 12.81 -7.05 5.56
CA GLU A 79 12.96 -7.88 4.36
C GLU A 79 13.30 -7.03 3.12
N VAL A 80 12.62 -5.89 2.94
CA VAL A 80 12.87 -4.98 1.82
C VAL A 80 14.27 -4.37 1.92
N VAL A 81 14.69 -3.93 3.10
CA VAL A 81 16.03 -3.36 3.33
C VAL A 81 17.11 -4.42 3.17
N ALA A 82 16.89 -5.64 3.64
CA ALA A 82 17.83 -6.74 3.43
C ALA A 82 18.02 -7.05 1.95
N LYS A 83 16.95 -6.98 1.15
CA LYS A 83 16.99 -7.30 -0.29
C LYS A 83 17.58 -6.18 -1.15
N TRP A 84 17.18 -4.94 -0.93
CA TRP A 84 17.50 -3.81 -1.82
C TRP A 84 18.21 -2.63 -1.14
N GLY A 85 18.40 -2.69 0.18
CA GLY A 85 19.17 -1.71 0.93
C GLY A 85 18.44 -0.38 1.22
N GLN A 86 17.26 -0.15 0.60
CA GLN A 86 16.58 1.14 0.68
C GLN A 86 15.07 1.02 0.46
N ILE A 87 14.34 2.08 0.81
CA ILE A 87 12.93 2.31 0.45
C ILE A 87 12.85 3.76 -0.03
N ASP A 88 12.51 3.99 -1.30
CA ASP A 88 12.43 5.34 -1.88
C ASP A 88 11.02 5.90 -1.88
N ILE A 89 10.02 5.03 -2.09
CA ILE A 89 8.62 5.43 -2.29
C ILE A 89 7.72 4.51 -1.46
N LEU A 90 6.77 5.11 -0.75
CA LEU A 90 5.65 4.42 -0.12
C LEU A 90 4.35 4.92 -0.72
N LEU A 91 3.51 3.99 -1.20
CA LEU A 91 2.14 4.28 -1.59
C LEU A 91 1.17 3.61 -0.63
N ASN A 92 0.46 4.41 0.14
CA ASN A 92 -0.60 3.95 1.03
C ASN A 92 -1.92 3.90 0.24
N ILE A 93 -2.28 2.69 -0.23
CA ILE A 93 -3.48 2.42 -1.03
C ILE A 93 -4.42 1.46 -0.30
N ALA A 94 -3.90 0.69 0.67
CA ALA A 94 -4.74 -0.17 1.49
C ALA A 94 -5.82 0.64 2.19
N GLY A 95 -7.05 0.25 1.97
CA GLY A 95 -8.23 0.92 2.51
C GLY A 95 -9.50 0.33 1.92
N GLY A 96 -10.63 0.84 2.35
CA GLY A 96 -11.90 0.38 1.83
C GLY A 96 -13.09 0.88 2.65
N ASN A 97 -14.26 0.46 2.23
CA ASN A 97 -15.52 0.73 2.89
C ASN A 97 -16.20 -0.58 3.29
N MET A 98 -17.22 -0.50 4.12
CA MET A 98 -18.03 -1.63 4.57
C MET A 98 -19.52 -1.27 4.43
N PRO A 99 -20.39 -2.22 4.06
CA PRO A 99 -21.82 -1.95 3.91
C PRO A 99 -22.45 -1.27 5.13
N GLY A 100 -22.12 -1.73 6.35
CA GLY A 100 -22.67 -1.12 7.58
C GLY A 100 -22.16 0.28 7.92
N ALA A 101 -21.09 0.76 7.25
CA ALA A 101 -20.59 2.12 7.38
C ALA A 101 -21.05 3.04 6.24
N THR A 102 -21.89 2.51 5.33
CA THR A 102 -22.52 3.27 4.25
C THR A 102 -24.02 3.23 4.49
N LEU A 103 -24.66 4.40 4.39
CA LEU A 103 -26.10 4.50 4.54
C LEU A 103 -26.80 4.17 3.22
N GLU A 104 -27.80 3.30 3.27
CA GLU A 104 -28.73 3.09 2.17
C GLU A 104 -29.68 4.30 2.04
N PRO A 105 -30.30 4.53 0.86
CA PRO A 105 -31.15 5.71 0.63
C PRO A 105 -32.27 5.94 1.65
N GLU A 106 -32.76 4.86 2.26
CA GLU A 106 -33.86 4.88 3.24
C GLU A 106 -33.37 4.98 4.70
N GLN A 107 -32.06 4.96 4.93
CA GLN A 107 -31.46 5.03 6.26
C GLN A 107 -31.11 6.47 6.64
N HIS A 108 -31.20 6.76 7.92
CA HIS A 108 -30.77 8.04 8.48
C HIS A 108 -29.38 7.94 9.08
N PHE A 109 -28.71 9.07 9.24
CA PHE A 109 -27.34 9.12 9.80
C PHE A 109 -27.21 8.40 11.16
N TYR A 110 -28.24 8.47 11.99
CA TYR A 110 -28.27 7.82 13.30
C TYR A 110 -28.52 6.31 13.24
N ASP A 111 -28.79 5.75 12.08
CA ASP A 111 -28.95 4.30 11.86
C ASP A 111 -27.62 3.62 11.50
N MET A 112 -26.54 4.38 11.40
CA MET A 112 -25.21 3.87 11.05
C MET A 112 -24.71 2.86 12.10
N ASP A 113 -24.15 1.75 11.65
CA ASP A 113 -23.46 0.78 12.51
C ASP A 113 -22.09 1.35 12.94
N ILE A 114 -22.04 1.79 14.20
CA ILE A 114 -20.82 2.36 14.79
C ILE A 114 -19.64 1.38 14.74
N SER A 115 -19.89 0.08 14.90
CA SER A 115 -18.81 -0.92 14.84
C SER A 115 -18.21 -1.04 13.43
N CYS A 116 -19.01 -0.88 12.39
CA CYS A 116 -18.56 -0.83 11.01
C CYS A 116 -17.82 0.48 10.71
N TRP A 117 -18.34 1.60 11.21
CA TRP A 117 -17.68 2.91 11.13
C TRP A 117 -16.28 2.88 11.77
N GLU A 118 -16.15 2.34 12.99
CA GLU A 118 -14.86 2.21 13.66
C GLU A 118 -13.86 1.37 12.88
N LYS A 119 -14.30 0.25 12.29
CA LYS A 119 -13.45 -0.61 11.46
C LYS A 119 -12.96 0.12 10.21
N VAL A 120 -13.85 0.83 9.51
CA VAL A 120 -13.50 1.61 8.31
C VAL A 120 -12.54 2.73 8.67
N THR A 121 -12.83 3.49 9.74
CA THR A 121 -11.97 4.57 10.20
C THR A 121 -10.59 4.05 10.62
N ASN A 122 -10.54 2.95 11.37
CA ASN A 122 -9.29 2.32 11.77
C ASN A 122 -8.47 1.87 10.55
N LEU A 123 -9.09 1.20 9.59
CA LEU A 123 -8.40 0.75 8.39
C LEU A 123 -7.87 1.92 7.57
N ASN A 124 -8.70 2.90 7.27
CA ASN A 124 -8.33 3.99 6.36
C ASN A 124 -7.35 4.98 7.00
N MET A 125 -7.48 5.26 8.30
CA MET A 125 -6.58 6.16 9.01
C MET A 125 -5.32 5.45 9.51
N ASN A 126 -5.44 4.45 10.37
CA ASN A 126 -4.29 3.78 10.95
C ASN A 126 -3.54 2.93 9.92
N GLY A 127 -4.25 2.36 8.93
CA GLY A 127 -3.66 1.67 7.78
C GLY A 127 -2.83 2.58 6.86
N THR A 128 -2.92 3.89 7.01
CA THR A 128 -2.06 4.89 6.37
C THR A 128 -0.96 5.36 7.32
N VAL A 129 -1.29 5.61 8.59
CA VAL A 129 -0.35 6.15 9.59
C VAL A 129 0.75 5.13 9.94
N TYR A 130 0.39 3.88 10.22
CA TYR A 130 1.36 2.87 10.65
C TYR A 130 2.41 2.56 9.58
N PRO A 131 2.05 2.27 8.31
CA PRO A 131 3.06 2.12 7.27
C PRO A 131 3.92 3.37 7.09
N SER A 132 3.32 4.57 7.17
CA SER A 132 4.06 5.84 7.08
C SER A 132 5.09 5.98 8.19
N MET A 133 4.79 5.54 9.41
CA MET A 133 5.73 5.54 10.53
C MET A 133 6.88 4.54 10.31
N ILE A 134 6.56 3.30 9.92
CA ILE A 134 7.54 2.22 9.82
C ILE A 134 8.47 2.44 8.61
N PHE A 135 7.92 2.60 7.41
CA PHE A 135 8.71 2.81 6.21
C PHE A 135 9.35 4.22 6.19
N GLY A 136 8.64 5.22 6.73
CA GLY A 136 9.17 6.57 6.91
C GLY A 136 10.41 6.63 7.82
N LYS A 137 10.51 5.77 8.83
CA LYS A 137 11.71 5.62 9.67
C LYS A 137 12.93 5.17 8.86
N VAL A 138 12.74 4.28 7.88
CA VAL A 138 13.81 3.87 6.94
C VAL A 138 14.21 5.06 6.06
N MET A 139 13.23 5.73 5.45
CA MET A 139 13.47 6.92 4.60
C MET A 139 14.17 8.04 5.36
N ALA A 140 13.80 8.28 6.62
CA ALA A 140 14.43 9.30 7.46
C ALA A 140 15.92 9.02 7.72
N LYS A 141 16.27 7.73 7.96
CA LYS A 141 17.68 7.32 8.09
C LYS A 141 18.46 7.53 6.80
N GLN A 142 17.82 7.33 5.65
CA GLN A 142 18.38 7.57 4.32
C GLN A 142 18.45 9.06 3.96
N LYS A 143 17.78 9.94 4.73
CA LYS A 143 17.55 11.36 4.43
C LYS A 143 16.89 11.61 3.06
N LYS A 144 16.10 10.63 2.61
CA LYS A 144 15.45 10.64 1.30
C LYS A 144 14.27 9.67 1.30
N GLY A 145 13.18 10.08 0.67
CA GLY A 145 11.99 9.25 0.48
C GLY A 145 10.79 10.10 0.05
N CYS A 146 9.75 9.43 -0.40
CA CYS A 146 8.48 10.03 -0.78
C CYS A 146 7.34 9.15 -0.27
N ILE A 147 6.37 9.73 0.43
CA ILE A 147 5.16 9.04 0.87
C ILE A 147 3.97 9.64 0.14
N ILE A 148 3.18 8.80 -0.50
CA ILE A 148 1.98 9.18 -1.21
C ILE A 148 0.78 8.48 -0.55
N ASN A 149 -0.17 9.27 -0.07
CA ASN A 149 -1.39 8.79 0.54
C ASN A 149 -2.55 8.96 -0.45
N VAL A 150 -3.32 7.89 -0.64
CA VAL A 150 -4.56 7.95 -1.43
C VAL A 150 -5.71 8.28 -0.49
N SER A 151 -6.49 9.30 -0.84
CA SER A 151 -7.73 9.64 -0.15
C SER A 151 -8.89 9.68 -1.14
N SER A 152 -10.11 9.64 -0.62
CA SER A 152 -11.32 9.71 -1.43
C SER A 152 -12.30 10.69 -0.81
N MET A 153 -13.04 11.39 -1.68
CA MET A 153 -14.20 12.20 -1.28
C MET A 153 -15.51 11.42 -1.35
N ALA A 154 -15.47 10.21 -1.91
CA ALA A 154 -16.60 9.29 -1.88
C ALA A 154 -16.63 8.61 -0.50
N ALA A 155 -17.43 9.16 0.38
CA ALA A 155 -17.78 8.58 1.66
C ALA A 155 -19.20 8.03 1.57
#